data_61ee6992927494f9538d6860b18c445b
#
_entry.id   61ee6992927494f9538d6860b18c445b
#
_cell.length_a   1.000
_cell.length_b   1.000
_cell.length_c   1.000
_cell.angle_alpha   90.00
_cell.angle_beta   90.00
_cell.angle_gamma   90.00
#
_symmetry.space_group_name_H-M   'P 1'
#
loop_
_entity.id
_entity.type
_entity.pdbx_description
1 polymer ?
#
loop_
_entity_poly.entity_id
_entity_poly.type
_entity_poly.pdbx_seq_one_letter_code
_entity_poly.pdbx_strand_id
1 'polypeptide(L)'
;MKSIMALAAALAAVAALAAEPPFKGDAVKAQAMVNQACAACHAADGNSQLAVNPKLAGQIPEYLYKQMVNFKPAAGKKPDRENPVMAGMVANLSPEDMRNLAAYFAGQAAKPGTAKSKDLVALGQKIYRGGIAGKGVAACASCHGPDAAGMPAQYPRLSGQYAEYIETQLKAFRSGERANDPNGSMRGVAGKLSDREIQGVSDYIAGLR
;
A
#
# COMPACT_ATOMS: atom_id res chain seq x y z
N MET A 1 19.87 64.69 8.53
CA MET A 1 19.71 64.15 9.92
C MET A 1 18.38 63.38 9.95
N LYS A 2 18.46 62.14 10.37
CA LYS A 2 17.35 61.28 10.84
C LYS A 2 16.40 60.74 9.77
N SER A 3 16.64 59.55 9.30
CA SER A 3 15.68 58.44 9.33
C SER A 3 16.39 57.12 8.99
N ILE A 4 17.00 56.56 9.98
CA ILE A 4 17.43 55.18 10.09
C ILE A 4 16.31 54.48 10.86
N MET A 5 16.04 53.21 10.52
CA MET A 5 15.27 52.23 11.24
C MET A 5 13.81 52.06 10.85
N ALA A 6 13.62 51.15 9.92
CA ALA A 6 12.53 50.19 9.98
C ALA A 6 12.90 48.93 9.16
N LEU A 7 14.01 48.33 9.49
CA LEU A 7 14.40 46.99 9.00
C LEU A 7 14.32 46.06 10.21
N ALA A 8 13.14 45.57 10.52
CA ALA A 8 13.01 44.57 11.57
C ALA A 8 11.80 43.66 11.29
N ALA A 9 12.11 42.42 11.29
CA ALA A 9 11.23 41.27 11.59
C ALA A 9 10.23 40.83 10.50
N ALA A 10 10.74 40.41 9.36
CA ALA A 10 10.17 39.29 8.67
C ALA A 10 10.81 37.99 9.27
N LEU A 11 10.55 37.68 10.51
CA LEU A 11 10.88 36.37 11.05
C LEU A 11 9.95 35.32 10.41
N ALA A 12 10.56 34.47 9.63
CA ALA A 12 10.01 33.28 9.05
C ALA A 12 9.24 32.46 10.11
N ALA A 13 7.95 32.39 9.97
CA ALA A 13 7.18 31.28 10.51
C ALA A 13 7.57 30.02 9.71
N VAL A 14 8.64 29.37 10.12
CA VAL A 14 8.90 27.98 9.75
C VAL A 14 7.74 27.20 10.36
N ALA A 15 6.72 26.92 9.57
CA ALA A 15 5.69 25.97 9.94
C ALA A 15 6.46 24.67 10.21
N ALA A 16 6.62 24.33 11.48
CA ALA A 16 7.06 23.00 11.87
C ALA A 16 6.05 22.05 11.25
N LEU A 17 6.47 21.33 10.22
CA LEU A 17 5.77 20.14 9.75
C LEU A 17 5.68 19.22 10.97
N ALA A 18 4.56 19.28 11.66
CA ALA A 18 4.28 18.38 12.77
C ALA A 18 4.34 16.97 12.16
N ALA A 19 5.36 16.20 12.53
CA ALA A 19 5.45 14.80 12.19
C ALA A 19 4.14 14.15 12.70
N GLU A 20 3.44 13.44 11.83
CA GLU A 20 2.25 12.71 12.25
C GLU A 20 2.61 11.83 13.46
N PRO A 21 1.74 11.78 14.49
CA PRO A 21 2.03 10.97 15.65
C PRO A 21 2.22 9.51 15.22
N PRO A 22 3.17 8.77 15.81
CA PRO A 22 3.46 7.40 15.43
C PRO A 22 2.18 6.54 15.51
N PHE A 23 2.01 5.65 14.56
CA PHE A 23 0.86 4.73 14.51
C PHE A 23 0.74 3.97 15.83
N LYS A 24 -0.42 4.06 16.47
CA LYS A 24 -0.67 3.43 17.77
C LYS A 24 -1.53 2.17 17.59
N GLY A 25 -0.93 1.01 17.78
CA GLY A 25 -1.58 -0.29 17.84
C GLY A 25 -0.80 -1.23 18.76
N ASP A 26 -1.49 -2.15 19.41
CA ASP A 26 -0.91 -3.16 20.30
C ASP A 26 -0.90 -4.53 19.61
N ALA A 27 0.25 -4.95 19.12
CA ALA A 27 0.44 -6.22 18.42
C ALA A 27 0.12 -7.45 19.30
N VAL A 28 0.34 -7.35 20.62
CA VAL A 28 0.09 -8.47 21.54
C VAL A 28 -1.41 -8.75 21.65
N LYS A 29 -2.22 -7.71 21.72
CA LYS A 29 -3.69 -7.84 21.75
C LYS A 29 -4.27 -8.47 20.48
N ALA A 30 -3.60 -8.33 19.34
CA ALA A 30 -4.07 -8.88 18.07
C ALA A 30 -3.87 -10.39 17.95
N GLN A 31 -2.93 -11.00 18.70
CA GLN A 31 -2.48 -12.36 18.46
C GLN A 31 -3.61 -13.42 18.47
N ALA A 32 -4.51 -13.34 19.42
CA ALA A 32 -5.64 -14.27 19.50
C ALA A 32 -6.54 -14.16 18.27
N MET A 33 -6.84 -12.94 17.84
CA MET A 33 -7.68 -12.66 16.67
C MET A 33 -7.01 -13.11 15.37
N VAL A 34 -5.70 -12.90 15.24
CA VAL A 34 -4.92 -13.40 14.10
C VAL A 34 -5.08 -14.90 13.97
N ASN A 35 -4.87 -15.64 15.07
CA ASN A 35 -4.92 -17.11 15.06
C ASN A 35 -6.33 -17.64 14.76
N GLN A 36 -7.37 -16.95 15.22
CA GLN A 36 -8.76 -17.39 15.06
C GLN A 36 -9.33 -17.07 13.67
N ALA A 37 -8.93 -15.94 13.05
CA ALA A 37 -9.60 -15.45 11.85
C ALA A 37 -8.66 -15.21 10.67
N CYS A 38 -7.52 -14.56 10.88
CA CYS A 38 -6.70 -14.05 9.78
C CYS A 38 -5.73 -15.11 9.24
N ALA A 39 -5.21 -15.99 10.12
CA ALA A 39 -4.14 -16.92 9.81
C ALA A 39 -4.53 -17.98 8.77
N ALA A 40 -5.80 -18.34 8.68
CA ALA A 40 -6.29 -19.31 7.71
C ALA A 40 -6.00 -18.91 6.26
N CYS A 41 -6.04 -17.61 5.94
CA CYS A 41 -5.80 -17.09 4.60
C CYS A 41 -4.44 -16.39 4.47
N HIS A 42 -4.02 -15.65 5.50
CA HIS A 42 -2.82 -14.82 5.45
C HIS A 42 -1.61 -15.42 6.16
N ALA A 43 -1.72 -16.61 6.74
CA ALA A 43 -0.81 -17.23 7.69
C ALA A 43 -0.62 -16.39 8.99
N ALA A 44 -0.21 -17.04 10.08
CA ALA A 44 -0.04 -16.35 11.37
C ALA A 44 1.06 -15.29 11.32
N ASP A 45 2.10 -15.52 10.50
CA ASP A 45 3.20 -14.59 10.28
C ASP A 45 2.94 -13.58 9.15
N GLY A 46 1.73 -13.56 8.58
CA GLY A 46 1.38 -12.66 7.48
C GLY A 46 2.02 -12.98 6.13
N ASN A 47 2.75 -14.12 6.02
CA ASN A 47 3.32 -14.59 4.76
C ASN A 47 2.43 -15.71 4.18
N SER A 48 1.32 -15.31 3.59
CA SER A 48 0.35 -16.22 2.97
C SER A 48 1.01 -17.22 2.02
N GLN A 49 0.37 -18.38 1.84
CA GLN A 49 0.87 -19.44 0.95
C GLN A 49 0.20 -19.41 -0.43
N LEU A 50 -0.87 -18.65 -0.59
CA LEU A 50 -1.66 -18.59 -1.82
C LEU A 50 -1.66 -17.17 -2.37
N ALA A 51 -1.39 -17.04 -3.66
CA ALA A 51 -1.30 -15.74 -4.34
C ALA A 51 -2.62 -14.94 -4.35
N VAL A 52 -3.76 -15.60 -4.20
CA VAL A 52 -5.06 -14.94 -4.05
C VAL A 52 -5.17 -14.15 -2.75
N ASN A 53 -4.44 -14.56 -1.71
CA ASN A 53 -4.38 -13.91 -0.42
C ASN A 53 -3.07 -13.10 -0.33
N PRO A 54 -3.10 -11.78 -0.20
CA PRO A 54 -1.86 -11.01 -0.16
C PRO A 54 -1.02 -11.30 1.08
N LYS A 55 0.29 -11.18 0.94
CA LYS A 55 1.20 -11.11 2.09
C LYS A 55 0.96 -9.81 2.84
N LEU A 56 0.88 -9.89 4.16
CA LEU A 56 0.66 -8.77 5.07
C LEU A 56 1.91 -8.42 5.89
N ALA A 57 2.85 -9.38 6.01
CA ALA A 57 4.09 -9.22 6.77
C ALA A 57 4.91 -8.01 6.31
N GLY A 58 5.35 -7.18 7.26
CA GLY A 58 6.18 -6.01 6.98
C GLY A 58 5.49 -4.91 6.17
N GLN A 59 4.18 -4.95 6.04
CA GLN A 59 3.42 -3.89 5.39
C GLN A 59 3.29 -2.69 6.32
N ILE A 60 3.16 -1.50 5.75
CA ILE A 60 2.98 -0.24 6.46
C ILE A 60 1.68 -0.29 7.28
N PRO A 61 1.71 -0.05 8.60
CA PRO A 61 0.56 -0.27 9.47
C PRO A 61 -0.60 0.68 9.15
N GLU A 62 -0.35 1.93 8.79
CA GLU A 62 -1.38 2.89 8.37
C GLU A 62 -2.11 2.40 7.11
N TYR A 63 -1.36 1.80 6.19
CA TYR A 63 -1.94 1.21 4.99
C TYR A 63 -2.83 0.00 5.32
N LEU A 64 -2.36 -0.91 6.19
CA LEU A 64 -3.16 -2.06 6.63
C LEU A 64 -4.45 -1.60 7.32
N TYR A 65 -4.35 -0.65 8.23
CA TYR A 65 -5.51 -0.07 8.90
C TYR A 65 -6.49 0.54 7.90
N LYS A 66 -6.00 1.37 6.98
CA LYS A 66 -6.80 1.96 5.91
C LYS A 66 -7.54 0.90 5.09
N GLN A 67 -6.86 -0.19 4.72
CA GLN A 67 -7.52 -1.25 3.93
C GLN A 67 -8.64 -1.93 4.71
N MET A 68 -8.44 -2.25 5.99
CA MET A 68 -9.50 -2.84 6.82
C MET A 68 -10.69 -1.89 6.97
N VAL A 69 -10.45 -0.60 7.20
CA VAL A 69 -11.52 0.41 7.23
C VAL A 69 -12.26 0.48 5.90
N ASN A 70 -11.54 0.48 4.78
CA ASN A 70 -12.15 0.56 3.45
C ASN A 70 -12.96 -0.69 3.05
N PHE A 71 -12.63 -1.87 3.57
CA PHE A 71 -13.43 -3.08 3.40
C PHE A 71 -14.71 -3.08 4.23
N LYS A 72 -14.73 -2.33 5.34
CA LYS A 72 -15.89 -2.27 6.24
C LYS A 72 -16.93 -1.30 5.70
N PRO A 73 -18.14 -1.77 5.32
CA PRO A 73 -19.18 -0.86 4.86
C PRO A 73 -19.64 0.03 6.00
N ALA A 74 -19.79 1.32 5.75
CA ALA A 74 -20.52 2.21 6.63
C ALA A 74 -22.03 1.94 6.49
N ALA A 75 -22.81 2.28 7.52
CA ALA A 75 -24.25 2.08 7.52
C ALA A 75 -24.90 2.69 6.27
N GLY A 76 -25.56 1.86 5.47
CA GLY A 76 -26.26 2.28 4.25
C GLY A 76 -25.37 2.65 3.05
N LYS A 77 -24.04 2.39 3.13
CA LYS A 77 -23.11 2.69 2.04
C LYS A 77 -22.35 1.44 1.61
N LYS A 78 -21.93 1.42 0.35
CA LYS A 78 -20.96 0.43 -0.11
C LYS A 78 -19.59 0.70 0.51
N PRO A 79 -18.77 -0.36 0.71
CA PRO A 79 -17.40 -0.18 1.16
C PRO A 79 -16.58 0.56 0.09
N ASP A 80 -15.60 1.36 0.52
CA ASP A 80 -14.68 2.05 -0.39
C ASP A 80 -13.80 1.08 -1.18
N ARG A 81 -13.64 -0.14 -0.67
CA ARG A 81 -12.97 -1.25 -1.34
C ARG A 81 -13.84 -2.51 -1.25
N GLU A 82 -14.39 -2.91 -2.38
CA GLU A 82 -15.26 -4.07 -2.44
C GLU A 82 -14.43 -5.38 -2.39
N ASN A 83 -14.75 -6.23 -1.44
CA ASN A 83 -14.32 -7.62 -1.35
C ASN A 83 -15.21 -8.33 -0.32
N PRO A 84 -16.14 -9.20 -0.74
CA PRO A 84 -17.11 -9.82 0.17
C PRO A 84 -16.47 -10.63 1.30
N VAL A 85 -15.35 -11.33 1.02
CA VAL A 85 -14.63 -12.10 2.04
C VAL A 85 -14.06 -11.17 3.10
N MET A 86 -13.31 -10.15 2.68
CA MET A 86 -12.70 -9.21 3.62
C MET A 86 -13.76 -8.37 4.35
N ALA A 87 -14.85 -8.00 3.69
CA ALA A 87 -15.95 -7.29 4.34
C ALA A 87 -16.52 -8.11 5.52
N GLY A 88 -16.72 -9.42 5.33
CA GLY A 88 -17.13 -10.32 6.41
C GLY A 88 -16.09 -10.40 7.53
N MET A 89 -14.80 -10.50 7.21
CA MET A 89 -13.73 -10.60 8.20
C MET A 89 -13.61 -9.35 9.08
N VAL A 90 -13.84 -8.15 8.52
CA VAL A 90 -13.70 -6.89 9.26
C VAL A 90 -15.01 -6.37 9.86
N ALA A 91 -16.14 -7.01 9.58
CA ALA A 91 -17.49 -6.51 9.92
C ALA A 91 -17.60 -6.14 11.41
N ASN A 92 -17.12 -6.99 12.30
CA ASN A 92 -17.23 -6.85 13.75
C ASN A 92 -15.99 -6.23 14.42
N LEU A 93 -14.96 -5.87 13.65
CA LEU A 93 -13.75 -5.26 14.20
C LEU A 93 -14.00 -3.82 14.63
N SER A 94 -13.56 -3.48 15.84
CA SER A 94 -13.47 -2.09 16.27
C SER A 94 -12.28 -1.38 15.60
N PRO A 95 -12.25 -0.04 15.62
CA PRO A 95 -11.08 0.70 15.17
C PRO A 95 -9.80 0.36 15.95
N GLU A 96 -9.93 -0.02 17.24
CA GLU A 96 -8.79 -0.48 18.04
C GLU A 96 -8.29 -1.84 17.56
N ASP A 97 -9.19 -2.81 17.32
CA ASP A 97 -8.81 -4.13 16.78
C ASP A 97 -8.07 -4.00 15.44
N MET A 98 -8.58 -3.15 14.55
CA MET A 98 -7.94 -2.91 13.25
C MET A 98 -6.54 -2.29 13.43
N ARG A 99 -6.34 -1.37 14.39
CA ARG A 99 -5.01 -0.83 14.69
C ARG A 99 -4.08 -1.90 15.25
N ASN A 100 -4.56 -2.72 16.14
CA ASN A 100 -3.79 -3.80 16.75
C ASN A 100 -3.35 -4.83 15.69
N LEU A 101 -4.27 -5.25 14.81
CA LEU A 101 -3.98 -6.14 13.68
C LEU A 101 -2.97 -5.54 12.70
N ALA A 102 -3.12 -4.25 12.40
CA ALA A 102 -2.18 -3.54 11.53
C ALA A 102 -0.76 -3.50 12.15
N ALA A 103 -0.64 -3.19 13.44
CA ALA A 103 0.63 -3.20 14.15
C ALA A 103 1.24 -4.62 14.20
N TYR A 104 0.41 -5.64 14.40
CA TYR A 104 0.87 -7.04 14.42
C TYR A 104 1.52 -7.44 13.10
N PHE A 105 0.81 -7.29 11.98
CA PHE A 105 1.34 -7.70 10.68
C PHE A 105 2.48 -6.82 10.18
N ALA A 106 2.47 -5.54 10.52
CA ALA A 106 3.57 -4.63 10.20
C ALA A 106 4.88 -5.05 10.89
N GLY A 107 4.81 -5.59 12.10
CA GLY A 107 5.96 -6.11 12.86
C GLY A 107 6.46 -7.47 12.40
N GLN A 108 5.77 -8.17 11.49
CA GLN A 108 6.21 -9.49 11.02
C GLN A 108 7.30 -9.37 9.95
N ALA A 109 8.24 -10.31 9.94
CA ALA A 109 9.28 -10.37 8.92
C ALA A 109 8.70 -10.77 7.56
N ALA A 110 8.80 -9.88 6.57
CA ALA A 110 8.37 -10.16 5.21
C ALA A 110 9.32 -11.16 4.53
N LYS A 111 8.76 -12.25 4.00
CA LYS A 111 9.53 -13.20 3.18
C LYS A 111 9.65 -12.68 1.75
N PRO A 112 10.84 -12.80 1.13
CA PRO A 112 11.05 -12.36 -0.24
C PRO A 112 10.13 -13.11 -1.20
N GLY A 113 9.80 -12.47 -2.30
CA GLY A 113 9.17 -13.10 -3.44
C GLY A 113 10.19 -13.44 -4.53
N THR A 114 9.69 -13.91 -5.67
CA THR A 114 10.52 -14.31 -6.81
C THR A 114 9.84 -13.88 -8.10
N ALA A 115 10.60 -13.22 -8.98
CA ALA A 115 10.20 -13.00 -10.36
C ALA A 115 10.32 -14.31 -11.15
N LYS A 116 9.46 -14.54 -12.12
CA LYS A 116 9.33 -15.81 -12.83
C LYS A 116 9.84 -15.76 -14.28
N SER A 117 9.79 -14.59 -14.92
CA SER A 117 10.09 -14.42 -16.35
C SER A 117 11.16 -13.36 -16.58
N LYS A 118 12.29 -13.74 -17.19
CA LYS A 118 13.38 -12.81 -17.51
C LYS A 118 12.92 -11.68 -18.45
N ASP A 119 12.10 -11.99 -19.44
CA ASP A 119 11.61 -10.99 -20.41
C ASP A 119 10.66 -10.00 -19.78
N LEU A 120 9.75 -10.49 -18.92
CA LEU A 120 8.83 -9.64 -18.17
C LEU A 120 9.56 -8.78 -17.15
N VAL A 121 10.56 -9.31 -16.47
CA VAL A 121 11.40 -8.56 -15.51
C VAL A 121 12.08 -7.37 -16.18
N ALA A 122 12.66 -7.54 -17.37
CA ALA A 122 13.33 -6.45 -18.09
C ALA A 122 12.35 -5.32 -18.47
N LEU A 123 11.14 -5.68 -18.94
CA LEU A 123 10.08 -4.72 -19.19
C LEU A 123 9.63 -4.03 -17.90
N GLY A 124 9.35 -4.84 -16.87
CA GLY A 124 8.89 -4.35 -15.57
C GLY A 124 9.88 -3.40 -14.91
N GLN A 125 11.17 -3.69 -14.98
CA GLN A 125 12.22 -2.83 -14.47
C GLN A 125 12.21 -1.44 -15.14
N LYS A 126 12.08 -1.40 -16.47
CA LYS A 126 11.99 -0.12 -17.20
C LYS A 126 10.78 0.70 -16.73
N ILE A 127 9.62 0.06 -16.63
CA ILE A 127 8.38 0.73 -16.21
C ILE A 127 8.49 1.17 -14.74
N TYR A 128 8.93 0.29 -13.86
CA TYR A 128 9.03 0.58 -12.43
C TYR A 128 9.94 1.77 -12.14
N ARG A 129 11.12 1.80 -12.77
CA ARG A 129 12.16 2.81 -12.54
C ARG A 129 12.01 4.07 -13.37
N GLY A 130 11.51 3.95 -14.61
CA GLY A 130 11.47 5.06 -15.57
C GLY A 130 10.07 5.52 -15.98
N GLY A 131 9.03 4.75 -15.63
CA GLY A 131 7.69 5.01 -16.16
C GLY A 131 7.58 4.74 -17.67
N ILE A 132 6.57 5.35 -18.30
CA ILE A 132 6.35 5.33 -19.75
C ILE A 132 6.01 6.75 -20.20
N ALA A 133 7.04 7.52 -20.55
CA ALA A 133 6.90 8.94 -20.90
C ALA A 133 5.85 9.17 -22.00
N GLY A 134 5.87 8.36 -23.06
CA GLY A 134 4.92 8.49 -24.20
C GLY A 134 3.45 8.24 -23.82
N LYS A 135 3.18 7.65 -22.65
CA LYS A 135 1.83 7.45 -22.11
C LYS A 135 1.54 8.35 -20.91
N GLY A 136 2.50 9.15 -20.47
CA GLY A 136 2.40 9.93 -19.24
C GLY A 136 2.21 9.05 -18.00
N VAL A 137 2.87 7.87 -17.95
CA VAL A 137 2.92 6.98 -16.79
C VAL A 137 4.16 7.32 -15.97
N ALA A 138 3.95 7.77 -14.74
CA ALA A 138 5.04 8.05 -13.80
C ALA A 138 5.75 6.75 -13.39
N ALA A 139 7.04 6.86 -13.02
CA ALA A 139 7.78 5.75 -12.45
C ALA A 139 7.15 5.28 -11.14
N CYS A 140 6.92 3.99 -10.97
CA CYS A 140 6.35 3.44 -9.73
C CYS A 140 7.26 3.72 -8.53
N ALA A 141 8.58 3.72 -8.77
CA ALA A 141 9.59 4.01 -7.77
C ALA A 141 9.47 5.41 -7.14
N SER A 142 8.90 6.39 -7.84
CA SER A 142 8.73 7.74 -7.30
C SER A 142 7.76 7.83 -6.11
N CYS A 143 6.84 6.88 -6.01
CA CYS A 143 5.88 6.81 -4.91
C CYS A 143 6.14 5.60 -4.00
N HIS A 144 6.50 4.45 -4.57
CA HIS A 144 6.69 3.22 -3.80
C HIS A 144 8.13 2.96 -3.35
N GLY A 145 9.06 3.86 -3.67
CA GLY A 145 10.49 3.72 -3.37
C GLY A 145 11.24 2.86 -4.38
N PRO A 146 12.58 2.99 -4.46
CA PRO A 146 13.41 2.29 -5.45
C PRO A 146 13.44 0.77 -5.27
N ASP A 147 13.24 0.30 -4.05
CA ASP A 147 13.17 -1.10 -3.61
C ASP A 147 11.73 -1.58 -3.34
N ALA A 148 10.73 -0.74 -3.62
CA ALA A 148 9.33 -0.99 -3.34
C ALA A 148 9.01 -1.22 -1.85
N ALA A 149 9.80 -0.66 -0.94
CA ALA A 149 9.52 -0.71 0.49
C ALA A 149 8.31 0.13 0.90
N GLY A 150 7.89 1.04 0.02
CA GLY A 150 6.79 1.97 0.26
C GLY A 150 7.23 3.22 1.03
N MET A 151 6.26 4.10 1.26
CA MET A 151 6.42 5.29 2.10
C MET A 151 5.18 5.45 2.99
N PRO A 152 5.34 5.55 4.32
CA PRO A 152 4.22 5.84 5.21
C PRO A 152 3.59 7.20 4.88
N ALA A 153 2.28 7.38 5.03
CA ALA A 153 1.28 6.37 5.36
C ALA A 153 0.54 5.86 4.11
N GLN A 154 0.78 6.46 2.94
CA GLN A 154 -0.09 6.32 1.77
C GLN A 154 0.38 5.29 0.75
N TYR A 155 1.70 5.13 0.59
CA TYR A 155 2.28 4.29 -0.46
C TYR A 155 2.72 2.95 0.13
N PRO A 156 1.98 1.86 -0.15
CA PRO A 156 2.27 0.56 0.46
C PRO A 156 3.59 -0.03 -0.02
N ARG A 157 4.15 -0.90 0.84
CA ARG A 157 5.19 -1.83 0.46
C ARG A 157 4.65 -2.79 -0.60
N LEU A 158 5.40 -2.98 -1.67
CA LEU A 158 5.07 -3.89 -2.78
C LEU A 158 6.10 -5.01 -2.93
N SER A 159 7.36 -4.79 -2.48
CA SER A 159 8.44 -5.76 -2.61
C SER A 159 8.08 -7.11 -1.97
N GLY A 160 8.35 -8.18 -2.70
CA GLY A 160 8.08 -9.54 -2.26
C GLY A 160 6.61 -9.97 -2.27
N GLN A 161 5.69 -9.10 -2.67
CA GLN A 161 4.29 -9.46 -2.87
C GLN A 161 4.12 -10.37 -4.09
N TYR A 162 3.07 -11.17 -4.13
CA TYR A 162 2.77 -12.03 -5.28
C TYR A 162 2.51 -11.21 -6.55
N ALA A 163 3.15 -11.60 -7.65
CA ALA A 163 2.94 -10.97 -8.95
C ALA A 163 1.47 -11.01 -9.37
N GLU A 164 0.81 -12.14 -9.17
CA GLU A 164 -0.61 -12.35 -9.48
C GLU A 164 -1.53 -11.41 -8.69
N TYR A 165 -1.19 -11.17 -7.41
CA TYR A 165 -1.94 -10.21 -6.59
C TYR A 165 -1.75 -8.78 -7.08
N ILE A 166 -0.50 -8.39 -7.37
CA ILE A 166 -0.19 -7.05 -7.91
C ILE A 166 -0.92 -6.84 -9.24
N GLU A 167 -0.85 -7.82 -10.14
CA GLU A 167 -1.55 -7.80 -11.44
C GLU A 167 -3.05 -7.58 -11.26
N THR A 168 -3.68 -8.37 -10.37
CA THR A 168 -5.11 -8.24 -10.06
C THR A 168 -5.44 -6.85 -9.53
N GLN A 169 -4.63 -6.30 -8.63
CA GLN A 169 -4.88 -4.97 -8.08
C GLN A 169 -4.70 -3.85 -9.13
N LEU A 170 -3.69 -3.95 -9.99
CA LEU A 170 -3.50 -2.99 -11.07
C LEU A 170 -4.66 -3.03 -12.08
N LYS A 171 -5.14 -4.23 -12.43
CA LYS A 171 -6.32 -4.38 -13.29
C LYS A 171 -7.59 -3.81 -12.64
N ALA A 172 -7.78 -4.04 -11.34
CA ALA A 172 -8.91 -3.49 -10.59
C ALA A 172 -8.86 -1.95 -10.50
N PHE A 173 -7.68 -1.35 -10.33
CA PHE A 173 -7.53 0.10 -10.43
C PHE A 173 -7.79 0.61 -11.87
N ARG A 174 -7.33 -0.11 -12.88
CA ARG A 174 -7.55 0.25 -14.29
C ARG A 174 -9.02 0.25 -14.67
N SER A 175 -9.78 -0.74 -14.21
CA SER A 175 -11.21 -0.84 -14.45
C SER A 175 -12.07 0.08 -13.58
N GLY A 176 -11.50 0.63 -12.50
CA GLY A 176 -12.24 1.41 -11.50
C GLY A 176 -12.98 0.55 -10.47
N GLU A 177 -12.90 -0.79 -10.54
CA GLU A 177 -13.43 -1.70 -9.54
C GLU A 177 -12.78 -1.45 -8.15
N ARG A 178 -11.49 -1.10 -8.15
CA ARG A 178 -10.80 -0.59 -6.97
C ARG A 178 -10.58 0.92 -7.12
N ALA A 179 -11.20 1.72 -6.24
CA ALA A 179 -11.19 3.17 -6.31
C ALA A 179 -10.83 3.86 -4.97
N ASN A 180 -10.25 3.10 -4.03
CA ASN A 180 -9.89 3.62 -2.70
C ASN A 180 -8.51 4.30 -2.65
N ASP A 181 -7.98 4.68 -3.81
CA ASP A 181 -6.73 5.40 -3.99
C ASP A 181 -6.95 6.91 -3.81
N PRO A 182 -6.15 7.60 -2.95
CA PRO A 182 -6.27 9.04 -2.78
C PRO A 182 -6.07 9.77 -4.11
N ASN A 183 -6.97 10.70 -4.40
CA ASN A 183 -6.93 11.54 -5.61
C ASN A 183 -6.89 10.77 -6.94
N GLY A 184 -7.29 9.49 -6.96
CA GLY A 184 -7.26 8.67 -8.17
C GLY A 184 -5.85 8.34 -8.68
N SER A 185 -4.82 8.43 -7.83
CA SER A 185 -3.43 8.31 -8.24
C SER A 185 -3.13 6.96 -8.91
N MET A 186 -3.56 5.84 -8.29
CA MET A 186 -3.32 4.53 -8.87
C MET A 186 -4.21 4.26 -10.09
N ARG A 187 -5.44 4.73 -10.11
CA ARG A 187 -6.31 4.66 -11.30
C ARG A 187 -5.72 5.44 -12.46
N GLY A 188 -5.16 6.64 -12.21
CA GLY A 188 -4.50 7.45 -13.21
C GLY A 188 -3.26 6.80 -13.84
N VAL A 189 -2.51 6.03 -13.05
CA VAL A 189 -1.35 5.25 -13.53
C VAL A 189 -1.82 3.97 -14.23
N ALA A 190 -2.61 3.15 -13.56
CA ALA A 190 -3.02 1.84 -14.05
C ALA A 190 -3.90 1.92 -15.30
N GLY A 191 -4.73 2.97 -15.42
CA GLY A 191 -5.59 3.23 -16.59
C GLY A 191 -4.85 3.34 -17.92
N LYS A 192 -3.55 3.62 -17.88
CA LYS A 192 -2.69 3.79 -19.07
C LYS A 192 -1.87 2.56 -19.41
N LEU A 193 -1.87 1.53 -18.55
CA LEU A 193 -1.07 0.33 -18.73
C LEU A 193 -1.80 -0.73 -19.56
N SER A 194 -1.11 -1.36 -20.50
CA SER A 194 -1.55 -2.58 -21.16
C SER A 194 -1.39 -3.81 -20.25
N ASP A 195 -2.03 -4.92 -20.61
CA ASP A 195 -1.90 -6.17 -19.84
C ASP A 195 -0.44 -6.64 -19.75
N ARG A 196 0.31 -6.57 -20.84
CA ARG A 196 1.74 -6.94 -20.86
C ARG A 196 2.58 -6.06 -19.94
N GLU A 197 2.30 -4.76 -19.89
CA GLU A 197 2.98 -3.83 -18.99
C GLU A 197 2.64 -4.10 -17.52
N ILE A 198 1.37 -4.39 -17.23
CA ILE A 198 0.92 -4.81 -15.89
C ILE A 198 1.62 -6.11 -15.48
N GLN A 199 1.65 -7.14 -16.33
CA GLN A 199 2.35 -8.39 -16.05
C GLN A 199 3.83 -8.15 -15.80
N GLY A 200 4.49 -7.36 -16.66
CA GLY A 200 5.91 -7.06 -16.51
C GLY A 200 6.24 -6.37 -15.20
N VAL A 201 5.53 -5.30 -14.85
CA VAL A 201 5.78 -4.58 -13.61
C VAL A 201 5.45 -5.41 -12.37
N SER A 202 4.41 -6.24 -12.43
CA SER A 202 4.03 -7.13 -11.34
C SER A 202 5.09 -8.20 -11.06
N ASP A 203 5.62 -8.82 -12.11
CA ASP A 203 6.68 -9.84 -11.97
C ASP A 203 7.99 -9.23 -11.45
N TYR A 204 8.37 -8.05 -11.96
CA TYR A 204 9.54 -7.33 -11.46
C TYR A 204 9.41 -6.98 -9.97
N ILE A 205 8.29 -6.43 -9.55
CA ILE A 205 8.04 -6.04 -8.15
C ILE A 205 8.09 -7.26 -7.22
N ALA A 206 7.55 -8.39 -7.64
CA ALA A 206 7.58 -9.63 -6.85
C ALA A 206 9.01 -10.09 -6.53
N GLY A 207 9.98 -9.78 -7.38
CA GLY A 207 11.40 -10.10 -7.18
C GLY A 207 12.23 -9.01 -6.49
N LEU A 208 11.66 -7.82 -6.22
CA LEU A 208 12.37 -6.74 -5.51
C LEU A 208 12.61 -7.07 -4.03
N ARG A 209 13.78 -6.63 -3.53
CA ARG A 209 14.26 -6.87 -2.17
C ARG A 209 14.82 -5.59 -1.57
#